data_3b8368f71e33e9e55e8f3d25407278ea
#
_entry.id   3b8368f71e33e9e55e8f3d25407278ea
#
_cell.length_a   1.000
_cell.length_b   1.000
_cell.length_c   1.000
_cell.angle_alpha   90.00
_cell.angle_beta   90.00
_cell.angle_gamma   90.00
#
_symmetry.space_group_name_H-M   'P 1'
#
loop_
_entity.id
_entity.type
_entity.pdbx_description
1 polymer ?
#
loop_
_entity_poly.entity_id
_entity_poly.type
_entity_poly.pdbx_seq_one_letter_code
_entity_poly.pdbx_strand_id
1 'polypeptide(L)'
;MLRKTLLVVAENFMKLLNYYRRFVATLFGFILFGVVGVLFKIVLLPYTLNGTQNDIPRQMQARRLIGRVWKWFAGYLVWSGVLTVRFNGLEKLGRPGQLVLANHPSLLDVVLLIGHVPQMNCIVKKDLLNNPSMKSQILATGYIPNDESLEMMEEVDAVFKSGQSLLIFPEGTRTGWDGQIKLHRGAVSIGLRSARVITPVCIKMNPPNFKKGQPWYKIPPRTIHYEITVGDDIHPQDWLAEKPLPIAARRLNIYLQDYFTRETT
;
A
#
# COMPACT_ATOMS: atom_id res chain seq x y z
N MET A 1 42.34 22.86 17.32
CA MET A 1 42.27 21.44 17.01
C MET A 1 41.27 20.71 17.89
N LEU A 2 41.37 20.81 19.21
CA LEU A 2 40.49 20.11 20.18
C LEU A 2 39.00 20.35 19.98
N ARG A 3 38.55 21.59 19.70
CA ARG A 3 37.13 21.94 19.50
C ARG A 3 36.50 21.25 18.28
N LYS A 4 37.25 21.08 17.18
CA LYS A 4 36.79 20.35 16.00
C LYS A 4 36.65 18.84 16.25
N THR A 5 37.59 18.27 17.01
CA THR A 5 37.56 16.86 17.40
C THR A 5 36.37 16.57 18.32
N LEU A 6 36.11 17.45 19.31
CA LEU A 6 34.95 17.29 20.19
C LEU A 6 33.62 17.39 19.44
N LEU A 7 33.48 18.27 18.44
CA LEU A 7 32.29 18.38 17.62
C LEU A 7 32.04 17.12 16.78
N VAL A 8 33.08 16.54 16.20
CA VAL A 8 32.98 15.29 15.44
C VAL A 8 32.59 14.11 16.34
N VAL A 9 33.15 14.02 17.54
CA VAL A 9 32.80 12.98 18.52
C VAL A 9 31.34 13.12 18.95
N ALA A 10 30.89 14.33 19.27
CA ALA A 10 29.50 14.61 19.66
C ALA A 10 28.53 14.27 18.52
N GLU A 11 28.87 14.63 17.27
CA GLU A 11 28.06 14.30 16.09
C GLU A 11 27.92 12.77 15.89
N ASN A 12 29.03 12.05 16.00
CA ASN A 12 29.02 10.58 15.87
C ASN A 12 28.23 9.92 16.99
N PHE A 13 28.35 10.43 18.22
CA PHE A 13 27.56 9.95 19.35
C PHE A 13 26.05 10.18 19.13
N MET A 14 25.66 11.35 18.66
CA MET A 14 24.25 11.66 18.36
C MET A 14 23.70 10.80 17.20
N LYS A 15 24.50 10.51 16.17
CA LYS A 15 24.13 9.58 15.09
C LYS A 15 23.89 8.18 15.63
N LEU A 16 24.77 7.69 16.51
CA LEU A 16 24.68 6.38 17.14
C LEU A 16 23.42 6.28 18.03
N LEU A 17 23.19 7.28 18.87
CA LEU A 17 22.00 7.35 19.74
C LEU A 17 20.71 7.34 18.92
N ASN A 18 20.66 8.12 17.84
CA ASN A 18 19.52 8.17 16.92
C ASN A 18 19.31 6.83 16.21
N TYR A 19 20.37 6.12 15.82
CA TYR A 19 20.28 4.78 15.24
C TYR A 19 19.65 3.80 16.22
N TYR A 20 20.15 3.72 17.47
CA TYR A 20 19.61 2.79 18.48
C TYR A 20 18.16 3.13 18.85
N ARG A 21 17.81 4.41 18.97
CA ARG A 21 16.42 4.82 19.20
C ARG A 21 15.50 4.27 18.11
N ARG A 22 15.86 4.43 16.83
CA ARG A 22 15.08 3.93 15.68
C ARG A 22 15.07 2.40 15.62
N PHE A 23 16.17 1.75 16.00
CA PHE A 23 16.23 0.29 16.09
C PHE A 23 15.21 -0.23 17.12
N VAL A 24 15.22 0.30 18.34
CA VAL A 24 14.27 -0.07 19.40
C VAL A 24 12.83 0.25 18.98
N ALA A 25 12.61 1.40 18.38
CA ALA A 25 11.30 1.78 17.86
C ALA A 25 10.80 0.84 16.74
N THR A 26 11.69 0.41 15.86
CA THR A 26 11.36 -0.56 14.80
C THR A 26 11.01 -1.94 15.40
N LEU A 27 11.81 -2.43 16.35
CA LEU A 27 11.52 -3.67 17.08
C LEU A 27 10.14 -3.61 17.73
N PHE A 28 9.88 -2.55 18.49
CA PHE A 28 8.59 -2.35 19.13
C PHE A 28 7.44 -2.23 18.11
N GLY A 29 7.68 -1.58 16.97
CA GLY A 29 6.74 -1.52 15.85
C GLY A 29 6.37 -2.90 15.32
N PHE A 30 7.31 -3.81 15.14
CA PHE A 30 7.01 -5.19 14.71
C PHE A 30 6.23 -5.98 15.75
N ILE A 31 6.58 -5.83 17.05
CA ILE A 31 5.82 -6.45 18.15
C ILE A 31 4.39 -5.91 18.14
N LEU A 32 4.23 -4.60 18.07
CA LEU A 32 2.93 -3.93 18.01
C LEU A 32 2.08 -4.40 16.82
N PHE A 33 2.71 -4.48 15.63
CA PHE A 33 2.04 -4.98 14.42
C PHE A 33 1.53 -6.43 14.62
N GLY A 34 2.33 -7.29 15.22
CA GLY A 34 1.94 -8.67 15.55
C GLY A 34 0.79 -8.73 16.57
N VAL A 35 0.89 -7.96 17.65
CA VAL A 35 -0.16 -7.88 18.69
C VAL A 35 -1.47 -7.35 18.09
N VAL A 36 -1.43 -6.27 17.33
CA VAL A 36 -2.62 -5.73 16.64
C VAL A 36 -3.21 -6.75 15.68
N GLY A 37 -2.38 -7.49 14.93
CA GLY A 37 -2.84 -8.57 14.05
C GLY A 37 -3.59 -9.68 14.80
N VAL A 38 -3.14 -10.04 16.01
CA VAL A 38 -3.83 -11.01 16.87
C VAL A 38 -5.12 -10.43 17.44
N LEU A 39 -5.09 -9.18 17.91
CA LEU A 39 -6.27 -8.50 18.46
C LEU A 39 -7.37 -8.35 17.40
N PHE A 40 -7.04 -8.14 16.15
CA PHE A 40 -8.01 -8.08 15.06
C PHE A 40 -8.80 -9.38 14.88
N LYS A 41 -8.29 -10.55 15.27
CA LYS A 41 -9.09 -11.79 15.26
C LYS A 41 -10.30 -11.69 16.19
N ILE A 42 -10.14 -11.03 17.34
CA ILE A 42 -11.19 -10.88 18.33
C ILE A 42 -12.12 -9.72 17.96
N VAL A 43 -11.54 -8.56 17.68
CA VAL A 43 -12.27 -7.32 17.39
C VAL A 43 -13.09 -7.41 16.10
N LEU A 44 -12.60 -8.14 15.09
CA LEU A 44 -13.28 -8.31 13.80
C LEU A 44 -14.20 -9.54 13.76
N LEU A 45 -14.29 -10.32 14.86
CA LEU A 45 -15.15 -11.49 14.91
C LEU A 45 -16.62 -11.19 14.53
N PRO A 46 -17.26 -10.10 15.00
CA PRO A 46 -18.61 -9.75 14.60
C PRO A 46 -18.81 -9.52 13.11
N TYR A 47 -17.72 -9.15 12.41
CA TYR A 47 -17.72 -8.87 10.98
C TYR A 47 -17.47 -10.12 10.13
N THR A 48 -17.01 -11.22 10.72
CA THR A 48 -16.66 -12.47 10.01
C THR A 48 -17.62 -13.62 10.26
N LEU A 49 -18.31 -13.66 11.41
CA LEU A 49 -19.20 -14.77 11.81
C LEU A 49 -20.56 -14.78 11.09
N ASN A 50 -21.03 -13.67 10.56
CA ASN A 50 -22.40 -13.52 10.06
C ASN A 50 -22.49 -13.47 8.51
N GLY A 51 -21.58 -14.12 7.79
CA GLY A 51 -21.65 -14.22 6.34
C GLY A 51 -21.61 -12.84 5.63
N THR A 52 -20.82 -11.91 6.15
CA THR A 52 -20.75 -10.51 5.72
C THR A 52 -20.12 -10.30 4.35
N GLN A 53 -19.82 -11.35 3.61
CA GLN A 53 -19.16 -11.25 2.29
C GLN A 53 -19.91 -10.36 1.30
N ASN A 54 -21.22 -10.16 1.48
CA ASN A 54 -22.04 -9.30 0.63
C ASN A 54 -22.59 -8.05 1.34
N ASP A 55 -22.18 -7.79 2.59
CA ASP A 55 -22.65 -6.63 3.37
C ASP A 55 -21.65 -5.47 3.24
N ILE A 56 -21.78 -4.68 2.19
CA ILE A 56 -20.92 -3.54 1.91
C ILE A 56 -20.86 -2.54 3.09
N PRO A 57 -21.96 -2.12 3.74
CA PRO A 57 -21.91 -1.26 4.91
C PRO A 57 -21.02 -1.79 6.04
N ARG A 58 -21.09 -3.08 6.35
CA ARG A 58 -20.24 -3.71 7.39
C ARG A 58 -18.79 -3.78 6.97
N GLN A 59 -18.50 -4.18 5.72
CA GLN A 59 -17.15 -4.13 5.17
C GLN A 59 -16.53 -2.74 5.28
N MET A 60 -17.31 -1.69 4.95
CA MET A 60 -16.88 -0.30 5.06
C MET A 60 -16.63 0.14 6.51
N GLN A 61 -17.40 -0.38 7.48
CA GLN A 61 -17.13 -0.15 8.91
C GLN A 61 -15.83 -0.82 9.34
N ALA A 62 -15.59 -2.08 8.94
CA ALA A 62 -14.35 -2.79 9.21
C ALA A 62 -13.14 -2.08 8.58
N ARG A 63 -13.23 -1.62 7.33
CA ARG A 63 -12.18 -0.83 6.67
C ARG A 63 -11.87 0.45 7.42
N ARG A 64 -12.87 1.21 7.88
CA ARG A 64 -12.66 2.42 8.69
C ARG A 64 -12.00 2.12 10.03
N LEU A 65 -12.36 1.02 10.68
CA LEU A 65 -11.75 0.60 11.93
C LEU A 65 -10.27 0.24 11.71
N ILE A 66 -9.99 -0.62 10.76
CA ILE A 66 -8.63 -1.05 10.40
C ILE A 66 -7.80 0.16 9.95
N GLY A 67 -8.35 1.04 9.10
CA GLY A 67 -7.66 2.24 8.65
C GLY A 67 -7.28 3.18 9.79
N ARG A 68 -8.15 3.37 10.81
CA ARG A 68 -7.82 4.17 12.01
C ARG A 68 -6.64 3.57 12.78
N VAL A 69 -6.61 2.25 12.93
CA VAL A 69 -5.52 1.56 13.62
C VAL A 69 -4.22 1.68 12.83
N TRP A 70 -4.25 1.50 11.51
CA TRP A 70 -3.07 1.65 10.65
C TRP A 70 -2.58 3.10 10.57
N LYS A 71 -3.50 4.09 10.58
CA LYS A 71 -3.12 5.51 10.67
C LYS A 71 -2.41 5.82 11.98
N TRP A 72 -2.93 5.28 13.09
CA TRP A 72 -2.29 5.41 14.39
C TRP A 72 -0.90 4.75 14.40
N PHE A 73 -0.77 3.55 13.84
CA PHE A 73 0.50 2.84 13.71
C PHE A 73 1.51 3.62 12.85
N ALA A 74 1.08 4.18 11.71
CA ALA A 74 1.91 5.06 10.90
C ALA A 74 2.35 6.31 11.70
N GLY A 75 1.43 6.90 12.48
CA GLY A 75 1.73 8.02 13.38
C GLY A 75 2.79 7.66 14.43
N TYR A 76 2.73 6.46 15.00
CA TYR A 76 3.77 5.95 15.89
C TYR A 76 5.15 5.87 15.19
N LEU A 77 5.22 5.35 13.98
CA LEU A 77 6.49 5.27 13.23
C LEU A 77 7.07 6.64 12.90
N VAL A 78 6.20 7.62 12.62
CA VAL A 78 6.60 9.02 12.41
C VAL A 78 7.08 9.65 13.70
N TRP A 79 6.29 9.55 14.78
CA TRP A 79 6.63 10.11 16.09
C TRP A 79 7.94 9.56 16.64
N SER A 80 8.18 8.26 16.48
CA SER A 80 9.42 7.61 16.92
C SER A 80 10.64 7.92 16.04
N GLY A 81 10.45 8.62 14.90
CA GLY A 81 11.51 9.01 13.97
C GLY A 81 12.01 7.86 13.09
N VAL A 82 11.32 6.74 13.04
CA VAL A 82 11.62 5.62 12.11
C VAL A 82 11.46 6.08 10.67
N LEU A 83 10.37 6.81 10.38
CA LEU A 83 10.10 7.36 9.06
C LEU A 83 9.45 8.75 9.12
N THR A 84 9.45 9.43 7.99
CA THR A 84 8.58 10.57 7.70
C THR A 84 7.74 10.27 6.48
N VAL A 85 6.53 10.84 6.39
CA VAL A 85 5.64 10.67 5.25
C VAL A 85 5.17 12.02 4.76
N ARG A 86 5.26 12.24 3.46
CA ARG A 86 4.64 13.38 2.77
C ARG A 86 3.62 12.85 1.76
N PHE A 87 2.42 13.38 1.79
CA PHE A 87 1.36 13.08 0.84
C PHE A 87 1.12 14.28 -0.06
N ASN A 88 1.06 14.05 -1.37
CA ASN A 88 0.72 15.04 -2.38
C ASN A 88 -0.51 14.54 -3.15
N GLY A 89 -1.64 15.25 -3.08
CA GLY A 89 -2.87 14.93 -3.81
C GLY A 89 -3.71 13.80 -3.20
N LEU A 90 -3.57 13.50 -1.91
CA LEU A 90 -4.28 12.40 -1.23
C LEU A 90 -5.81 12.54 -1.32
N GLU A 91 -6.31 13.78 -1.38
CA GLU A 91 -7.74 14.11 -1.52
C GLU A 91 -8.36 13.62 -2.84
N LYS A 92 -7.52 13.32 -3.84
CA LYS A 92 -7.95 12.74 -5.13
C LYS A 92 -8.29 11.24 -5.04
N LEU A 93 -8.02 10.57 -3.91
CA LEU A 93 -8.23 9.13 -3.74
C LEU A 93 -9.55 8.80 -3.04
N GLY A 94 -10.02 7.55 -3.26
CA GLY A 94 -11.25 7.04 -2.62
C GLY A 94 -12.54 7.47 -3.32
N ARG A 95 -12.47 7.91 -4.56
CA ARG A 95 -13.63 8.33 -5.37
C ARG A 95 -14.41 7.12 -5.91
N PRO A 96 -15.72 7.26 -6.11
CA PRO A 96 -16.54 6.17 -6.65
C PRO A 96 -16.06 5.67 -8.02
N GLY A 97 -15.89 4.34 -8.12
CA GLY A 97 -15.47 3.67 -9.36
C GLY A 97 -14.00 3.90 -9.73
N GLN A 98 -13.19 4.41 -8.81
CA GLN A 98 -11.77 4.70 -9.04
C GLN A 98 -10.92 3.44 -8.87
N LEU A 99 -10.06 3.15 -9.85
CA LEU A 99 -8.94 2.24 -9.70
C LEU A 99 -7.68 3.02 -9.35
N VAL A 100 -7.10 2.72 -8.19
CA VAL A 100 -5.82 3.25 -7.75
C VAL A 100 -4.74 2.23 -8.06
N LEU A 101 -3.76 2.60 -8.89
CA LEU A 101 -2.59 1.79 -9.21
C LEU A 101 -1.36 2.39 -8.54
N ALA A 102 -0.74 1.67 -7.61
CA ALA A 102 0.43 2.14 -6.89
C ALA A 102 1.64 1.21 -7.10
N ASN A 103 2.85 1.76 -7.24
CA ASN A 103 4.06 0.95 -7.11
C ASN A 103 4.24 0.48 -5.65
N HIS A 104 5.05 -0.55 -5.44
CA HIS A 104 5.11 -1.23 -4.14
C HIS A 104 6.55 -1.36 -3.60
N PRO A 105 7.23 -0.26 -3.24
CA PRO A 105 8.62 -0.31 -2.78
C PRO A 105 8.82 -1.00 -1.43
N SER A 106 7.80 -1.05 -0.55
CA SER A 106 7.99 -1.50 0.82
C SER A 106 6.79 -2.24 1.42
N LEU A 107 7.01 -2.86 2.59
CA LEU A 107 5.94 -3.49 3.39
C LEU A 107 4.91 -2.48 3.92
N LEU A 108 5.29 -1.22 4.11
CA LEU A 108 4.44 -0.21 4.75
C LEU A 108 3.49 0.50 3.80
N ASP A 109 3.62 0.33 2.49
CA ASP A 109 2.84 1.08 1.50
C ASP A 109 1.33 0.88 1.67
N VAL A 110 0.91 -0.38 1.88
CA VAL A 110 -0.49 -0.72 2.15
C VAL A 110 -0.98 -0.05 3.42
N VAL A 111 -0.18 -0.08 4.50
CA VAL A 111 -0.51 0.53 5.80
C VAL A 111 -0.68 2.04 5.65
N LEU A 112 0.22 2.69 4.91
CA LEU A 112 0.18 4.14 4.67
C LEU A 112 -1.04 4.54 3.84
N LEU A 113 -1.32 3.83 2.74
CA LEU A 113 -2.46 4.15 1.88
C LEU A 113 -3.79 3.85 2.55
N ILE A 114 -4.00 2.64 3.09
CA ILE A 114 -5.26 2.25 3.76
C ILE A 114 -5.48 3.06 5.05
N GLY A 115 -4.40 3.39 5.77
CA GLY A 115 -4.50 4.23 6.96
C GLY A 115 -5.06 5.63 6.68
N HIS A 116 -4.85 6.16 5.47
CA HIS A 116 -5.29 7.51 5.11
C HIS A 116 -6.52 7.52 4.18
N VAL A 117 -6.75 6.44 3.43
CA VAL A 117 -7.92 6.30 2.54
C VAL A 117 -8.61 4.96 2.84
N PRO A 118 -9.20 4.80 4.04
CA PRO A 118 -9.68 3.51 4.54
C PRO A 118 -10.89 2.94 3.79
N GLN A 119 -11.59 3.74 3.00
CA GLN A 119 -12.76 3.29 2.23
C GLN A 119 -12.40 2.48 0.99
N MET A 120 -11.14 2.52 0.53
CA MET A 120 -10.72 1.74 -0.63
C MET A 120 -10.83 0.24 -0.36
N ASN A 121 -11.31 -0.51 -1.35
CA ASN A 121 -11.09 -1.95 -1.43
C ASN A 121 -9.66 -2.22 -1.89
N CYS A 122 -9.17 -3.44 -1.75
CA CYS A 122 -7.81 -3.79 -2.13
C CYS A 122 -7.74 -5.21 -2.68
N ILE A 123 -7.00 -5.41 -3.76
CA ILE A 123 -6.60 -6.76 -4.17
C ILE A 123 -5.38 -7.16 -3.35
N VAL A 124 -5.46 -8.33 -2.72
CA VAL A 124 -4.43 -8.86 -1.82
C VAL A 124 -3.92 -10.21 -2.31
N LYS A 125 -2.68 -10.56 -1.97
CA LYS A 125 -2.13 -11.87 -2.30
C LYS A 125 -2.94 -12.98 -1.62
N LYS A 126 -3.38 -14.01 -2.36
CA LYS A 126 -4.18 -15.14 -1.84
C LYS A 126 -3.53 -15.84 -0.64
N ASP A 127 -2.20 -15.98 -0.64
CA ASP A 127 -1.45 -16.60 0.46
C ASP A 127 -1.64 -15.91 1.80
N LEU A 128 -2.06 -14.63 1.82
CA LEU A 128 -2.34 -13.88 3.06
C LEU A 128 -3.56 -14.44 3.82
N LEU A 129 -4.44 -15.18 3.15
CA LEU A 129 -5.52 -15.91 3.83
C LEU A 129 -5.02 -17.05 4.73
N ASN A 130 -3.80 -17.56 4.48
CA ASN A 130 -3.14 -18.55 5.34
C ASN A 130 -2.43 -17.91 6.52
N ASN A 131 -2.25 -16.57 6.51
CA ASN A 131 -1.63 -15.86 7.61
C ASN A 131 -2.68 -15.55 8.70
N PRO A 132 -2.56 -16.12 9.91
CA PRO A 132 -3.55 -15.95 10.95
C PRO A 132 -3.74 -14.51 11.42
N SER A 133 -2.76 -13.63 11.24
CA SER A 133 -2.87 -12.21 11.58
C SER A 133 -3.56 -11.38 10.49
N MET A 134 -3.60 -11.85 9.23
CA MET A 134 -4.18 -11.12 8.11
C MET A 134 -5.55 -11.62 7.70
N LYS A 135 -5.83 -12.91 7.89
CA LYS A 135 -7.08 -13.56 7.45
C LYS A 135 -8.33 -12.82 7.90
N SER A 136 -8.44 -12.52 9.20
CA SER A 136 -9.62 -11.85 9.75
C SER A 136 -9.82 -10.45 9.17
N GLN A 137 -8.74 -9.74 8.91
CA GLN A 137 -8.79 -8.41 8.28
C GLN A 137 -9.32 -8.51 6.84
N ILE A 138 -8.78 -9.45 6.05
CA ILE A 138 -9.19 -9.65 4.64
C ILE A 138 -10.67 -10.00 4.56
N LEU A 139 -11.13 -10.97 5.37
CA LEU A 139 -12.53 -11.40 5.40
C LEU A 139 -13.48 -10.29 5.85
N ALA A 140 -13.14 -9.57 6.92
CA ALA A 140 -13.99 -8.51 7.47
C ALA A 140 -14.11 -7.29 6.55
N THR A 141 -13.07 -6.99 5.78
CA THR A 141 -13.03 -5.84 4.87
C THR A 141 -13.60 -6.14 3.49
N GLY A 142 -13.78 -7.42 3.13
CA GLY A 142 -14.10 -7.82 1.77
C GLY A 142 -12.98 -7.45 0.78
N TYR A 143 -11.72 -7.53 1.21
CA TYR A 143 -10.59 -7.42 0.29
C TYR A 143 -10.51 -8.64 -0.60
N ILE A 144 -10.21 -8.45 -1.87
CA ILE A 144 -10.29 -9.47 -2.90
C ILE A 144 -8.98 -10.24 -2.98
N PRO A 145 -8.96 -11.57 -2.70
CA PRO A 145 -7.78 -12.39 -2.92
C PRO A 145 -7.45 -12.51 -4.41
N ASN A 146 -6.21 -12.25 -4.78
CA ASN A 146 -5.75 -12.45 -6.16
C ASN A 146 -5.49 -13.94 -6.41
N ASP A 147 -6.39 -14.59 -7.13
CA ASP A 147 -6.26 -15.97 -7.61
C ASP A 147 -6.42 -16.11 -9.14
N GLU A 148 -6.55 -14.96 -9.83
CA GLU A 148 -6.70 -14.88 -11.29
C GLU A 148 -7.92 -15.64 -11.83
N SER A 149 -8.91 -15.92 -10.96
CA SER A 149 -10.13 -16.65 -11.34
C SER A 149 -11.17 -15.74 -12.01
N LEU A 150 -12.17 -16.33 -12.62
CA LEU A 150 -13.33 -15.61 -13.16
C LEU A 150 -14.14 -14.98 -12.01
N GLU A 151 -14.28 -15.69 -10.90
CA GLU A 151 -14.96 -15.23 -9.69
C GLU A 151 -14.31 -13.95 -9.14
N MET A 152 -12.98 -13.89 -9.09
CA MET A 152 -12.26 -12.67 -8.70
C MET A 152 -12.59 -11.49 -9.62
N MET A 153 -12.73 -11.75 -10.92
CA MET A 153 -13.08 -10.71 -11.89
C MET A 153 -14.52 -10.21 -11.71
N GLU A 154 -15.46 -11.09 -11.35
CA GLU A 154 -16.83 -10.73 -11.03
C GLU A 154 -16.91 -9.92 -9.72
N GLU A 155 -16.13 -10.29 -8.71
CA GLU A 155 -16.01 -9.52 -7.46
C GLU A 155 -15.47 -8.10 -7.71
N VAL A 156 -14.45 -7.97 -8.56
CA VAL A 156 -13.91 -6.66 -8.95
C VAL A 156 -14.95 -5.81 -9.68
N ASP A 157 -15.71 -6.41 -10.61
CA ASP A 157 -16.79 -5.70 -11.31
C ASP A 157 -17.89 -5.26 -10.35
N ALA A 158 -18.24 -6.10 -9.36
CA ALA A 158 -19.20 -5.75 -8.31
C ALA A 158 -18.72 -4.59 -7.44
N VAL A 159 -17.43 -4.55 -7.09
CA VAL A 159 -16.81 -3.43 -6.36
C VAL A 159 -16.98 -2.12 -7.12
N PHE A 160 -16.68 -2.07 -8.41
CA PHE A 160 -16.85 -0.84 -9.19
C PHE A 160 -18.32 -0.46 -9.41
N LYS A 161 -19.20 -1.43 -9.69
CA LYS A 161 -20.64 -1.22 -9.83
C LYS A 161 -21.30 -0.67 -8.55
N SER A 162 -20.80 -1.08 -7.38
CA SER A 162 -21.25 -0.56 -6.08
C SER A 162 -20.68 0.83 -5.72
N GLY A 163 -19.91 1.43 -6.64
CA GLY A 163 -19.33 2.77 -6.42
C GLY A 163 -18.12 2.76 -5.47
N GLN A 164 -17.54 1.61 -5.17
CA GLN A 164 -16.32 1.54 -4.36
C GLN A 164 -15.10 1.89 -5.21
N SER A 165 -14.02 2.32 -4.55
CA SER A 165 -12.68 2.43 -5.14
C SER A 165 -11.85 1.20 -4.82
N LEU A 166 -10.90 0.87 -5.68
CA LEU A 166 -10.06 -0.32 -5.60
C LEU A 166 -8.58 0.04 -5.68
N LEU A 167 -7.79 -0.44 -4.73
CA LEU A 167 -6.33 -0.34 -4.74
C LEU A 167 -5.71 -1.62 -5.29
N ILE A 168 -4.82 -1.48 -6.27
CA ILE A 168 -4.00 -2.57 -6.80
C ILE A 168 -2.54 -2.15 -6.83
N PHE A 169 -1.66 -3.05 -6.40
CA PHE A 169 -0.23 -2.98 -6.64
C PHE A 169 0.11 -3.84 -7.87
N PRO A 170 0.25 -3.24 -9.06
CA PRO A 170 0.33 -3.99 -10.31
C PRO A 170 1.62 -4.79 -10.47
N GLU A 171 2.59 -4.63 -9.59
CA GLU A 171 3.79 -5.45 -9.53
C GLU A 171 3.53 -6.86 -8.96
N GLY A 172 2.40 -7.10 -8.29
CA GLY A 172 2.06 -8.37 -7.63
C GLY A 172 3.00 -8.76 -6.48
N THR A 173 4.08 -8.03 -6.29
CA THR A 173 5.07 -8.18 -5.21
C THR A 173 5.72 -6.84 -4.92
N ARG A 174 6.51 -6.74 -3.83
CA ARG A 174 7.30 -5.52 -3.55
C ARG A 174 8.41 -5.34 -4.59
N THR A 175 8.65 -4.11 -5.02
CA THR A 175 9.74 -3.74 -5.92
C THR A 175 11.08 -4.31 -5.44
N GLY A 176 11.82 -4.97 -6.32
CA GLY A 176 13.12 -5.59 -6.01
C GLY A 176 14.18 -4.58 -5.58
N TRP A 177 15.34 -5.11 -5.13
CA TRP A 177 16.50 -4.28 -4.77
C TRP A 177 17.14 -3.60 -5.98
N ASP A 178 16.93 -4.14 -7.18
CA ASP A 178 17.33 -3.56 -8.46
C ASP A 178 16.54 -2.29 -8.84
N GLY A 179 15.45 -2.01 -8.11
CA GLY A 179 14.58 -0.87 -8.37
C GLY A 179 13.73 -1.01 -9.63
N GLN A 180 13.80 -2.15 -10.33
CA GLN A 180 13.04 -2.35 -11.56
C GLN A 180 11.55 -2.53 -11.24
N ILE A 181 10.72 -1.68 -11.82
CA ILE A 181 9.26 -1.76 -11.74
C ILE A 181 8.76 -2.56 -12.94
N LYS A 182 8.10 -3.70 -12.66
CA LYS A 182 7.50 -4.56 -13.69
C LYS A 182 6.02 -4.73 -13.40
N LEU A 183 5.17 -4.21 -14.27
CA LEU A 183 3.72 -4.22 -14.09
C LEU A 183 3.09 -5.43 -14.77
N HIS A 184 2.21 -6.13 -14.06
CA HIS A 184 1.34 -7.16 -14.64
C HIS A 184 0.17 -6.50 -15.39
N ARG A 185 -0.04 -6.91 -16.64
CA ARG A 185 -1.10 -6.36 -17.51
C ARG A 185 -2.53 -6.56 -16.99
N GLY A 186 -2.73 -7.57 -16.14
CA GLY A 186 -4.04 -7.87 -15.55
C GLY A 186 -4.64 -6.67 -14.81
N ALA A 187 -3.86 -5.96 -13.99
CA ALA A 187 -4.33 -4.77 -13.26
C ALA A 187 -4.81 -3.66 -14.20
N VAL A 188 -4.08 -3.42 -15.28
CA VAL A 188 -4.44 -2.42 -16.30
C VAL A 188 -5.68 -2.83 -17.08
N SER A 189 -5.79 -4.12 -17.44
CA SER A 189 -6.96 -4.67 -18.14
C SER A 189 -8.23 -4.55 -17.31
N ILE A 190 -8.14 -4.80 -15.99
CA ILE A 190 -9.21 -4.56 -15.02
C ILE A 190 -9.66 -3.10 -15.08
N GLY A 191 -8.72 -2.17 -15.01
CA GLY A 191 -9.01 -0.73 -15.03
C GLY A 191 -9.71 -0.29 -16.30
N LEU A 192 -9.19 -0.70 -17.46
CA LEU A 192 -9.78 -0.34 -18.75
C LEU A 192 -11.19 -0.93 -18.95
N ARG A 193 -11.46 -2.12 -18.39
CA ARG A 193 -12.76 -2.80 -18.55
C ARG A 193 -13.83 -2.25 -17.60
N SER A 194 -13.48 -1.98 -16.35
CA SER A 194 -14.47 -1.86 -15.27
C SER A 194 -14.38 -0.57 -14.47
N ALA A 195 -13.24 0.12 -14.47
CA ALA A 195 -13.09 1.34 -13.70
C ALA A 195 -13.66 2.58 -14.44
N ARG A 196 -14.20 3.50 -13.67
CA ARG A 196 -14.59 4.83 -14.18
C ARG A 196 -13.37 5.70 -14.48
N VAL A 197 -12.34 5.57 -13.66
CA VAL A 197 -11.08 6.32 -13.78
C VAL A 197 -9.95 5.50 -13.17
N ILE A 198 -8.76 5.60 -13.76
CA ILE A 198 -7.52 4.99 -13.25
C ILE A 198 -6.62 6.11 -12.74
N THR A 199 -6.19 6.03 -11.49
CA THR A 199 -5.33 7.04 -10.86
C THR A 199 -4.03 6.39 -10.42
N PRO A 200 -2.87 6.75 -11.02
CA PRO A 200 -1.58 6.24 -10.57
C PRO A 200 -1.13 6.93 -9.29
N VAL A 201 -0.50 6.18 -8.39
CA VAL A 201 0.08 6.69 -7.15
C VAL A 201 1.54 6.26 -7.08
N CYS A 202 2.43 7.23 -7.13
CA CYS A 202 3.86 7.00 -7.02
C CYS A 202 4.32 7.08 -5.57
N ILE A 203 4.99 6.02 -5.09
CA ILE A 203 5.58 5.93 -3.76
C ILE A 203 7.09 5.92 -3.89
N LYS A 204 7.73 6.99 -3.41
CA LYS A 204 9.18 7.08 -3.25
C LYS A 204 9.57 6.77 -1.82
N MET A 205 10.69 6.10 -1.63
CA MET A 205 11.23 5.77 -0.31
C MET A 205 12.74 5.88 -0.30
N ASN A 206 13.27 6.74 0.56
CA ASN A 206 14.72 6.96 0.69
C ASN A 206 15.13 7.12 2.17
N PRO A 207 16.09 6.34 2.69
CA PRO A 207 16.72 5.18 2.06
C PRO A 207 15.77 3.98 1.92
N PRO A 208 16.06 3.03 1.01
CA PRO A 208 15.26 1.81 0.86
C PRO A 208 15.25 0.98 2.16
N ASN A 209 14.04 0.53 2.56
CA ASN A 209 13.87 -0.34 3.72
C ASN A 209 12.59 -1.20 3.61
N PHE A 210 12.49 -2.23 4.44
CA PHE A 210 11.36 -3.16 4.47
C PHE A 210 11.06 -3.80 3.12
N LYS A 211 12.09 -3.99 2.30
CA LYS A 211 12.01 -4.65 1.01
C LYS A 211 11.81 -6.16 1.18
N LYS A 212 11.39 -6.84 0.09
CA LYS A 212 11.21 -8.29 0.08
C LYS A 212 12.54 -8.99 0.48
N GLY A 213 12.45 -9.93 1.44
CA GLY A 213 13.61 -10.68 1.94
C GLY A 213 14.55 -9.90 2.88
N GLN A 214 14.28 -8.62 3.14
CA GLN A 214 15.08 -7.86 4.10
C GLN A 214 14.72 -8.25 5.54
N PRO A 215 15.71 -8.62 6.37
CA PRO A 215 15.48 -8.84 7.79
C PRO A 215 15.02 -7.54 8.47
N TRP A 216 14.04 -7.64 9.35
CA TRP A 216 13.43 -6.50 10.04
C TRP A 216 14.43 -5.66 10.87
N TYR A 217 15.50 -6.31 11.38
CA TYR A 217 16.54 -5.68 12.20
C TYR A 217 17.59 -4.91 11.39
N LYS A 218 17.63 -5.06 10.07
CA LYS A 218 18.52 -4.28 9.19
C LYS A 218 17.86 -2.95 8.86
N ILE A 219 17.94 -2.01 9.81
CA ILE A 219 17.44 -0.66 9.59
C ILE A 219 18.50 0.23 8.92
N PRO A 220 18.09 1.24 8.14
CA PRO A 220 19.03 2.17 7.51
C PRO A 220 19.68 3.12 8.53
N PRO A 221 20.84 3.70 8.21
CA PRO A 221 21.56 4.59 9.13
C PRO A 221 20.83 5.91 9.39
N ARG A 222 19.84 6.28 8.59
CA ARG A 222 19.04 7.52 8.72
C ARG A 222 17.54 7.23 8.65
N THR A 223 16.74 8.20 9.08
CA THR A 223 15.26 8.16 8.96
C THR A 223 14.83 7.90 7.52
N ILE A 224 13.80 7.08 7.36
CA ILE A 224 13.22 6.76 6.04
C ILE A 224 12.26 7.89 5.65
N HIS A 225 12.43 8.44 4.48
CA HIS A 225 11.53 9.46 3.95
C HIS A 225 10.63 8.84 2.88
N TYR A 226 9.32 8.85 3.15
CA TYR A 226 8.30 8.47 2.17
C TYR A 226 7.73 9.73 1.54
N GLU A 227 7.61 9.70 0.23
CA GLU A 227 6.82 10.65 -0.54
C GLU A 227 5.81 9.87 -1.38
N ILE A 228 4.53 10.15 -1.17
CA ILE A 228 3.40 9.50 -1.85
C ILE A 228 2.70 10.56 -2.66
N THR A 229 2.83 10.47 -3.99
CA THR A 229 2.28 11.46 -4.92
C THR A 229 1.20 10.82 -5.78
N VAL A 230 0.01 11.42 -5.76
CA VAL A 230 -1.11 11.03 -6.60
C VAL A 230 -0.97 11.72 -7.95
N GLY A 231 -0.89 10.93 -9.01
CA GLY A 231 -0.78 11.43 -10.39
C GLY A 231 -2.13 11.88 -10.96
N ASP A 232 -2.10 12.22 -12.23
CA ASP A 232 -3.29 12.64 -12.94
C ASP A 232 -4.15 11.44 -13.35
N ASP A 233 -5.44 11.68 -13.46
CA ASP A 233 -6.42 10.67 -13.82
C ASP A 233 -6.26 10.24 -15.29
N ILE A 234 -6.40 8.94 -15.50
CA ILE A 234 -6.42 8.29 -16.80
C ILE A 234 -7.85 7.79 -17.04
N HIS A 235 -8.48 8.27 -18.10
CA HIS A 235 -9.83 7.85 -18.47
C HIS A 235 -9.78 6.64 -19.39
N PRO A 236 -10.36 5.47 -18.99
CA PRO A 236 -10.37 4.27 -19.81
C PRO A 236 -10.93 4.47 -21.22
N GLN A 237 -11.93 5.34 -21.34
CA GLN A 237 -12.62 5.62 -22.60
C GLN A 237 -11.67 6.19 -23.67
N ASP A 238 -10.71 7.03 -23.29
CA ASP A 238 -9.77 7.64 -24.24
C ASP A 238 -8.87 6.59 -24.88
N TRP A 239 -8.46 5.58 -24.08
CA TRP A 239 -7.62 4.47 -24.56
C TRP A 239 -8.38 3.46 -25.39
N LEU A 240 -9.65 3.18 -25.04
CA LEU A 240 -10.51 2.22 -25.73
C LEU A 240 -11.09 2.79 -27.03
N ALA A 241 -11.23 4.11 -27.15
CA ALA A 241 -11.62 4.76 -28.40
C ALA A 241 -10.57 4.60 -29.51
N GLU A 242 -9.29 4.54 -29.13
CA GLU A 242 -8.20 4.39 -30.09
C GLU A 242 -7.95 2.95 -30.52
N LYS A 243 -8.05 1.98 -29.61
CA LYS A 243 -7.67 0.58 -29.85
C LYS A 243 -8.52 -0.41 -29.03
N PRO A 244 -8.74 -1.65 -29.54
CA PRO A 244 -9.36 -2.72 -28.77
C PRO A 244 -8.63 -3.00 -27.45
N LEU A 245 -9.37 -3.49 -26.45
CA LEU A 245 -8.91 -3.72 -25.08
C LEU A 245 -7.52 -4.37 -24.94
N PRO A 246 -7.17 -5.46 -25.67
CA PRO A 246 -5.85 -6.09 -25.52
C PRO A 246 -4.68 -5.18 -25.92
N ILE A 247 -4.89 -4.35 -26.96
CA ILE A 247 -3.88 -3.42 -27.46
C ILE A 247 -3.82 -2.18 -26.55
N ALA A 248 -4.97 -1.63 -26.16
CA ALA A 248 -5.06 -0.53 -25.21
C ALA A 248 -4.39 -0.88 -23.87
N ALA A 249 -4.68 -2.08 -23.33
CA ALA A 249 -4.05 -2.55 -22.09
C ALA A 249 -2.53 -2.68 -22.20
N ARG A 250 -2.01 -3.16 -23.33
CA ARG A 250 -0.56 -3.22 -23.54
C ARG A 250 0.06 -1.83 -23.58
N ARG A 251 -0.55 -0.89 -24.32
CA ARG A 251 -0.04 0.50 -24.44
C ARG A 251 -0.08 1.22 -23.09
N LEU A 252 -1.21 1.13 -22.37
CA LEU A 252 -1.36 1.75 -21.05
C LEU A 252 -0.39 1.13 -20.03
N ASN A 253 -0.13 -0.18 -20.09
CA ASN A 253 0.84 -0.83 -19.21
C ASN A 253 2.26 -0.31 -19.43
N ILE A 254 2.67 -0.10 -20.69
CA ILE A 254 3.96 0.49 -21.03
C ILE A 254 4.04 1.94 -20.51
N TYR A 255 3.01 2.75 -20.79
CA TYR A 255 2.92 4.12 -20.30
C TYR A 255 3.05 4.22 -18.78
N LEU A 256 2.32 3.39 -18.03
CA LEU A 256 2.38 3.36 -16.57
C LEU A 256 3.73 2.87 -16.05
N GLN A 257 4.35 1.89 -16.70
CA GLN A 257 5.67 1.42 -16.32
C GLN A 257 6.73 2.52 -16.50
N ASP A 258 6.69 3.25 -17.60
CA ASP A 258 7.58 4.39 -17.87
C ASP A 258 7.29 5.54 -16.87
N TYR A 259 6.00 5.81 -16.59
CA TYR A 259 5.58 6.80 -15.60
C TYR A 259 6.18 6.48 -14.22
N PHE A 260 5.93 5.27 -13.68
CA PHE A 260 6.46 4.89 -12.38
C PHE A 260 7.99 4.88 -12.34
N THR A 261 8.65 4.41 -13.38
CA THR A 261 10.11 4.41 -13.46
C THR A 261 10.66 5.83 -13.38
N ARG A 262 10.12 6.75 -14.15
CA ARG A 262 10.54 8.16 -14.16
C ARG A 262 10.26 8.84 -12.81
N GLU A 263 9.06 8.64 -12.26
CA GLU A 263 8.66 9.28 -11.01
C GLU A 263 9.37 8.71 -9.78
N THR A 264 9.93 7.50 -9.82
CA THR A 264 10.66 6.89 -8.69
C THR A 264 12.16 7.14 -8.72
N THR A 265 12.70 7.54 -9.86
CA THR A 265 14.09 7.95 -9.97
C THR A 265 14.28 9.37 -9.42
#